data_657cd95e6ff199ee24b2d415ffe08baf
#
_entry.id   657cd95e6ff199ee24b2d415ffe08baf
#
_cell.length_a   1.000
_cell.length_b   1.000
_cell.length_c   1.000
_cell.angle_alpha   90.00
_cell.angle_beta   90.00
_cell.angle_gamma   90.00
#
_symmetry.space_group_name_H-M   'P 1'
#
loop_
_entity.id
_entity.type
_entity.pdbx_description
1 polymer ?
#
loop_
_entity_poly.entity_id
_entity_poly.type
_entity_poly.pdbx_seq_one_letter_code
_entity_poly.pdbx_strand_id
1 'polypeptide(L)'
;MIFKITGRRSHQKTDAELISEFSSSGNLELLGELYTAYMHLVYGVCLKYLKDRDESKDAVMQIFEKLITDIPKQHIENFRGWLYTVTKNYCLMHLRSMKSQDERFIEWANYNTFFMETGTSVHPIDEDGSDMEAALMDCIKRLKDEQSECIRLFYFENRCYSEIAIKLNTDEKKVKSHLQNAKRNLKLCLGENHA
;
A
#
# COMPACT_ATOMS: atom_id res chain seq x y z
N MET A 1 -25.18 -10.57 47.47
CA MET A 1 -24.74 -9.41 46.70
C MET A 1 -24.24 -9.92 45.36
N ILE A 2 -25.02 -9.73 44.28
CA ILE A 2 -24.68 -10.21 42.94
C ILE A 2 -24.09 -9.03 42.19
N PHE A 3 -22.80 -9.10 41.89
CA PHE A 3 -22.15 -8.11 41.02
C PHE A 3 -22.61 -8.35 39.57
N LYS A 4 -23.48 -7.48 39.05
CA LYS A 4 -23.78 -7.37 37.63
C LYS A 4 -22.56 -6.78 36.96
N ILE A 5 -21.78 -7.60 36.26
CA ILE A 5 -20.78 -7.17 35.32
C ILE A 5 -21.53 -6.72 34.05
N THR A 6 -21.87 -5.45 34.00
CA THR A 6 -22.32 -4.81 32.75
C THR A 6 -21.11 -4.65 31.85
N GLY A 7 -20.87 -5.66 31.01
CA GLY A 7 -19.93 -5.55 29.91
C GLY A 7 -20.41 -4.45 28.96
N ARG A 8 -19.87 -3.24 29.08
CA ARG A 8 -19.90 -2.23 27.99
C ARG A 8 -19.18 -2.87 26.80
N ARG A 9 -19.94 -3.29 25.79
CA ARG A 9 -19.39 -3.46 24.45
C ARG A 9 -18.88 -2.07 24.04
N SER A 10 -17.58 -1.84 24.15
CA SER A 10 -16.95 -0.66 23.59
C SER A 10 -17.23 -0.72 22.08
N HIS A 11 -17.88 0.28 21.56
CA HIS A 11 -18.09 0.44 20.13
C HIS A 11 -16.69 0.61 19.51
N GLN A 12 -16.18 -0.42 18.85
CA GLN A 12 -14.86 -0.36 18.22
C GLN A 12 -14.96 0.65 17.08
N LYS A 13 -14.17 1.73 17.18
CA LYS A 13 -14.15 2.80 16.18
C LYS A 13 -13.72 2.25 14.82
N THR A 14 -14.32 2.78 13.79
CA THR A 14 -13.91 2.48 12.40
C THR A 14 -12.60 3.18 12.06
N ASP A 15 -11.89 2.69 11.05
CA ASP A 15 -10.67 3.35 10.54
C ASP A 15 -10.90 4.83 10.21
N ALA A 16 -12.05 5.15 9.61
CA ALA A 16 -12.39 6.53 9.24
C ALA A 16 -12.58 7.44 10.47
N GLU A 17 -13.20 6.93 11.54
CA GLU A 17 -13.37 7.65 12.81
C GLU A 17 -12.01 7.88 13.49
N LEU A 18 -11.16 6.84 13.57
CA LEU A 18 -9.81 6.96 14.14
C LEU A 18 -8.95 7.98 13.38
N ILE A 19 -8.98 7.96 12.05
CA ILE A 19 -8.27 8.90 11.19
C ILE A 19 -8.77 10.33 11.40
N SER A 20 -10.09 10.53 11.41
CA SER A 20 -10.69 11.85 11.58
C SER A 20 -10.36 12.45 12.95
N GLU A 21 -10.50 11.67 14.01
CA GLU A 21 -10.17 12.10 15.37
C GLU A 21 -8.67 12.37 15.55
N PHE A 22 -7.81 11.48 15.01
CA PHE A 22 -6.36 11.70 15.02
C PHE A 22 -5.98 12.99 14.28
N SER A 23 -6.54 13.19 13.08
CA SER A 23 -6.23 14.39 12.27
C SER A 23 -6.63 15.70 12.95
N SER A 24 -7.68 15.68 13.78
CA SER A 24 -8.16 16.87 14.50
C SER A 24 -7.47 17.09 15.85
N SER A 25 -7.15 16.01 16.58
CA SER A 25 -6.63 16.09 17.95
C SER A 25 -5.11 15.94 18.06
N GLY A 26 -4.46 15.28 17.07
CA GLY A 26 -3.05 14.88 17.14
C GLY A 26 -2.79 13.76 18.18
N ASN A 27 -3.83 13.12 18.73
CA ASN A 27 -3.67 12.10 19.77
C ASN A 27 -3.06 10.83 19.19
N LEU A 28 -1.81 10.55 19.56
CA LEU A 28 -1.03 9.39 19.09
C LEU A 28 -1.61 8.04 19.52
N GLU A 29 -2.42 7.98 20.59
CA GLU A 29 -3.07 6.72 21.02
C GLU A 29 -4.04 6.23 19.95
N LEU A 30 -4.79 7.14 19.30
CA LEU A 30 -5.71 6.81 18.21
C LEU A 30 -4.98 6.26 16.99
N LEU A 31 -3.85 6.87 16.64
CA LEU A 31 -3.00 6.36 15.58
C LEU A 31 -2.37 5.01 15.96
N GLY A 32 -1.97 4.83 17.22
CA GLY A 32 -1.44 3.58 17.75
C GLY A 32 -2.46 2.44 17.66
N GLU A 33 -3.73 2.70 18.01
CA GLU A 33 -4.83 1.73 17.88
C GLU A 33 -5.03 1.34 16.41
N LEU A 34 -5.18 2.33 15.52
CA LEU A 34 -5.33 2.11 14.09
C LEU A 34 -4.14 1.33 13.50
N TYR A 35 -2.90 1.74 13.81
CA TYR A 35 -1.71 1.11 13.26
C TYR A 35 -1.51 -0.33 13.75
N THR A 36 -1.81 -0.60 15.01
CA THR A 36 -1.70 -1.96 15.60
C THR A 36 -2.54 -2.96 14.84
N ALA A 37 -3.73 -2.58 14.39
CA ALA A 37 -4.60 -3.45 13.61
C ALA A 37 -3.96 -3.86 12.25
N TYR A 38 -3.08 -3.03 11.69
CA TYR A 38 -2.44 -3.25 10.39
C TYR A 38 -0.94 -3.54 10.47
N MET A 39 -0.34 -3.59 11.65
CA MET A 39 1.11 -3.80 11.84
C MET A 39 1.61 -5.08 11.17
N HIS A 40 0.83 -6.16 11.22
CA HIS A 40 1.16 -7.42 10.57
C HIS A 40 1.23 -7.31 9.03
N LEU A 41 0.36 -6.48 8.43
CA LEU A 41 0.38 -6.20 6.99
C LEU A 41 1.63 -5.38 6.63
N VAL A 42 1.92 -4.33 7.40
CA VAL A 42 3.12 -3.48 7.19
C VAL A 42 4.38 -4.33 7.29
N TYR A 43 4.51 -5.12 8.37
CA TYR A 43 5.67 -6.01 8.56
C TYR A 43 5.81 -7.03 7.42
N GLY A 44 4.72 -7.67 7.00
CA GLY A 44 4.72 -8.62 5.90
C GLY A 44 5.18 -7.99 4.57
N VAL A 45 4.73 -6.76 4.29
CA VAL A 45 5.20 -6.02 3.11
C VAL A 45 6.68 -5.64 3.24
N CYS A 46 7.11 -5.13 4.41
CA CYS A 46 8.53 -4.83 4.63
C CYS A 46 9.39 -6.07 4.45
N LEU A 47 9.01 -7.20 5.05
CA LEU A 47 9.78 -8.45 4.94
C LEU A 47 9.86 -8.97 3.49
N LYS A 48 8.78 -8.80 2.72
CA LYS A 48 8.76 -9.15 1.29
C LYS A 48 9.79 -8.36 0.49
N TYR A 49 9.92 -7.05 0.76
CA TYR A 49 10.80 -6.16 -0.01
C TYR A 49 12.21 -6.10 0.53
N LEU A 50 12.40 -5.97 1.85
CA LEU A 50 13.72 -5.79 2.48
C LEU A 50 14.43 -7.13 2.70
N LYS A 51 13.68 -8.24 2.86
CA LYS A 51 14.19 -9.62 3.07
C LYS A 51 15.07 -9.78 4.32
N ASP A 52 15.11 -8.78 5.17
CA ASP A 52 15.77 -8.77 6.45
C ASP A 52 14.76 -8.51 7.57
N ARG A 53 14.86 -9.26 8.68
CA ARG A 53 13.90 -9.18 9.78
C ARG A 53 14.07 -7.93 10.62
N ASP A 54 15.30 -7.53 10.85
CA ASP A 54 15.60 -6.40 11.72
C ASP A 54 15.36 -5.09 10.97
N GLU A 55 15.82 -4.98 9.72
CA GLU A 55 15.45 -3.86 8.84
C GLU A 55 13.92 -3.74 8.67
N SER A 56 13.20 -4.87 8.62
CA SER A 56 11.74 -4.85 8.52
C SER A 56 11.06 -4.33 9.78
N LYS A 57 11.59 -4.63 10.97
CA LYS A 57 11.10 -4.07 12.24
C LYS A 57 11.36 -2.58 12.33
N ASP A 58 12.56 -2.15 11.93
CA ASP A 58 12.93 -0.72 11.91
C ASP A 58 12.05 0.05 10.92
N ALA A 59 11.81 -0.53 9.73
CA ALA A 59 10.92 0.05 8.73
C ALA A 59 9.48 0.20 9.26
N VAL A 60 8.95 -0.76 10.02
CA VAL A 60 7.63 -0.66 10.67
C VAL A 60 7.56 0.58 11.56
N MET A 61 8.59 0.82 12.38
CA MET A 61 8.63 1.99 13.26
C MET A 61 8.74 3.30 12.48
N GLN A 62 9.60 3.35 11.47
CA GLN A 62 9.78 4.56 10.64
C GLN A 62 8.52 4.87 9.80
N ILE A 63 7.80 3.84 9.36
CA ILE A 63 6.52 4.04 8.69
C ILE A 63 5.50 4.63 9.68
N PHE A 64 5.42 4.14 10.91
CA PHE A 64 4.56 4.72 11.93
C PHE A 64 4.83 6.21 12.15
N GLU A 65 6.10 6.60 12.34
CA GLU A 65 6.51 8.01 12.47
C GLU A 65 6.08 8.84 11.24
N LYS A 66 6.24 8.29 10.05
CA LYS A 66 5.80 8.94 8.81
C LYS A 66 4.28 9.17 8.77
N LEU A 67 3.48 8.24 9.28
CA LEU A 67 2.03 8.36 9.32
C LEU A 67 1.57 9.55 10.16
N ILE A 68 2.29 9.92 11.23
CA ILE A 68 1.99 11.07 12.09
C ILE A 68 1.87 12.36 11.26
N THR A 69 2.75 12.50 10.28
CA THR A 69 2.80 13.71 9.43
C THR A 69 1.97 13.61 8.17
N ASP A 70 1.75 12.39 7.66
CA ASP A 70 1.10 12.19 6.36
C ASP A 70 -0.42 12.09 6.46
N ILE A 71 -0.97 11.43 7.49
CA ILE A 71 -2.42 11.25 7.66
C ILE A 71 -3.17 12.58 7.69
N PRO A 72 -2.76 13.61 8.46
CA PRO A 72 -3.50 14.87 8.52
C PRO A 72 -3.54 15.65 7.20
N LYS A 73 -2.66 15.30 6.26
CA LYS A 73 -2.53 15.98 4.95
C LYS A 73 -3.26 15.29 3.82
N GLN A 74 -3.87 14.11 4.09
CA GLN A 74 -4.43 13.24 3.07
C GLN A 74 -5.92 12.98 3.32
N HIS A 75 -6.69 12.92 2.24
CA HIS A 75 -8.03 12.34 2.29
C HIS A 75 -7.92 10.83 2.02
N ILE A 76 -8.17 10.01 3.05
CA ILE A 76 -7.96 8.56 3.00
C ILE A 76 -9.32 7.86 3.06
N GLU A 77 -9.80 7.38 1.93
CA GLU A 77 -11.05 6.61 1.85
C GLU A 77 -10.85 5.12 2.24
N ASN A 78 -9.71 4.55 1.87
CA ASN A 78 -9.35 3.16 2.17
C ASN A 78 -7.97 3.13 2.83
N PHE A 79 -7.96 3.09 4.15
CA PHE A 79 -6.72 3.13 4.93
C PHE A 79 -5.80 1.94 4.62
N ARG A 80 -6.33 0.71 4.56
CA ARG A 80 -5.54 -0.50 4.26
C ARG A 80 -4.80 -0.39 2.92
N GLY A 81 -5.51 0.01 1.86
CA GLY A 81 -4.92 0.14 0.52
C GLY A 81 -3.92 1.30 0.43
N TRP A 82 -4.20 2.41 1.14
CA TRP A 82 -3.30 3.54 1.23
C TRP A 82 -2.02 3.18 2.01
N LEU A 83 -2.17 2.53 3.17
CA LEU A 83 -1.05 2.08 4.01
C LEU A 83 -0.13 1.10 3.26
N TYR A 84 -0.71 0.12 2.55
CA TYR A 84 0.07 -0.76 1.68
C TYR A 84 0.92 0.02 0.68
N THR A 85 0.33 1.03 0.04
CA THR A 85 1.02 1.88 -0.95
C THR A 85 2.15 2.70 -0.31
N VAL A 86 1.91 3.26 0.87
CA VAL A 86 2.92 4.00 1.64
C VAL A 86 4.07 3.06 2.03
N THR A 87 3.76 1.89 2.56
CA THR A 87 4.74 0.88 2.97
C THR A 87 5.59 0.41 1.80
N LYS A 88 4.95 0.03 0.68
CA LYS A 88 5.66 -0.38 -0.53
C LYS A 88 6.61 0.70 -1.02
N ASN A 89 6.11 1.94 -1.15
CA ASN A 89 6.93 3.06 -1.64
C ASN A 89 8.09 3.36 -0.69
N TYR A 90 7.87 3.27 0.63
CA TYR A 90 8.94 3.39 1.63
C TYR A 90 10.04 2.34 1.41
N CYS A 91 9.67 1.05 1.30
CA CYS A 91 10.65 -0.02 1.09
C CYS A 91 11.46 0.18 -0.20
N LEU A 92 10.80 0.57 -1.30
CA LEU A 92 11.48 0.83 -2.57
C LEU A 92 12.47 2.00 -2.47
N MET A 93 12.10 3.07 -1.75
CA MET A 93 13.01 4.20 -1.50
C MET A 93 14.17 3.81 -0.60
N HIS A 94 13.92 3.01 0.43
CA HIS A 94 14.95 2.50 1.34
C HIS A 94 15.98 1.65 0.60
N LEU A 95 15.54 0.68 -0.20
CA LEU A 95 16.42 -0.14 -1.05
C LEU A 95 17.24 0.70 -2.02
N ARG A 96 16.65 1.76 -2.57
CA ARG A 96 17.36 2.68 -3.46
C ARG A 96 18.46 3.47 -2.74
N SER A 97 18.20 3.92 -1.49
CA SER A 97 19.21 4.62 -0.69
C SER A 97 20.40 3.73 -0.35
N MET A 98 20.14 2.45 -0.06
CA MET A 98 21.18 1.45 0.17
C MET A 98 22.01 1.14 -1.08
N LYS A 99 21.37 1.17 -2.27
CA LYS A 99 22.03 0.91 -3.54
C LYS A 99 23.15 1.92 -3.86
N SER A 100 22.99 3.17 -3.46
CA SER A 100 24.05 4.18 -3.67
C SER A 100 25.34 3.86 -2.90
N GLN A 101 25.31 2.85 -2.03
CA GLN A 101 26.44 2.40 -1.22
C GLN A 101 26.99 1.01 -1.60
N ASP A 102 26.27 0.18 -2.41
CA ASP A 102 26.71 -1.18 -2.72
C ASP A 102 26.25 -1.71 -4.10
N GLU A 103 27.17 -2.31 -4.89
CA GLU A 103 26.92 -2.88 -6.22
C GLU A 103 26.05 -4.16 -6.24
N ARG A 104 25.57 -4.66 -5.10
CA ARG A 104 24.79 -5.90 -4.95
C ARG A 104 23.36 -5.88 -5.48
N PHE A 105 22.95 -4.79 -6.12
CA PHE A 105 21.57 -4.61 -6.57
C PHE A 105 21.21 -5.37 -7.86
N ILE A 106 22.17 -5.79 -8.65
CA ILE A 106 21.89 -6.49 -9.93
C ILE A 106 21.24 -7.88 -9.68
N GLU A 107 21.63 -8.58 -8.61
CA GLU A 107 21.03 -9.86 -8.22
C GLU A 107 19.56 -9.72 -7.77
N TRP A 108 19.20 -8.62 -7.14
CA TRP A 108 17.84 -8.41 -6.63
C TRP A 108 16.80 -8.17 -7.73
N ALA A 109 17.16 -7.48 -8.81
CA ALA A 109 16.27 -7.23 -9.94
C ALA A 109 15.86 -8.54 -10.66
N ASN A 110 16.80 -9.48 -10.78
CA ASN A 110 16.58 -10.80 -11.39
C ASN A 110 15.76 -11.73 -10.48
N TYR A 111 15.85 -11.60 -9.15
CA TYR A 111 15.11 -12.44 -8.21
C TYR A 111 13.63 -12.06 -8.09
N ASN A 112 13.26 -10.81 -8.38
CA ASN A 112 11.85 -10.37 -8.36
C ASN A 112 11.01 -10.99 -9.49
N THR A 113 11.63 -11.35 -10.61
CA THR A 113 10.97 -12.06 -11.73
C THR A 113 10.56 -13.48 -11.31
N PHE A 114 11.38 -14.15 -10.49
CA PHE A 114 11.12 -15.50 -10.00
C PHE A 114 9.97 -15.58 -8.98
N PHE A 115 9.76 -14.53 -8.15
CA PHE A 115 8.69 -14.51 -7.14
C PHE A 115 7.31 -14.14 -7.70
N MET A 116 7.23 -13.60 -8.93
CA MET A 116 5.94 -13.41 -9.61
C MET A 116 5.38 -14.73 -10.17
N GLU A 117 6.24 -15.75 -10.37
CA GLU A 117 5.83 -17.09 -10.81
C GLU A 117 5.42 -18.02 -9.66
N THR A 118 5.87 -17.75 -8.42
CA THR A 118 5.42 -18.50 -7.24
C THR A 118 4.46 -17.67 -6.43
N GLY A 119 3.22 -17.54 -6.94
CA GLY A 119 2.14 -16.79 -6.31
C GLY A 119 1.79 -17.29 -4.91
N THR A 120 2.48 -16.79 -3.90
CA THR A 120 1.97 -16.75 -2.54
C THR A 120 1.37 -15.37 -2.26
N SER A 121 0.30 -15.09 -2.96
CA SER A 121 -0.70 -14.11 -2.59
C SER A 121 -1.27 -14.54 -1.23
N VAL A 122 -1.03 -13.74 -0.19
CA VAL A 122 -1.73 -13.87 1.08
C VAL A 122 -3.13 -13.24 0.90
N HIS A 123 -3.92 -13.88 0.09
CA HIS A 123 -5.38 -13.84 0.09
C HIS A 123 -5.85 -15.26 -0.23
N PRO A 124 -6.82 -15.81 0.46
CA PRO A 124 -7.58 -16.92 -0.06
C PRO A 124 -8.29 -16.39 -1.30
N ILE A 125 -7.76 -16.74 -2.47
CA ILE A 125 -8.44 -16.55 -3.74
C ILE A 125 -9.36 -17.76 -3.85
N ASP A 126 -10.65 -17.49 -3.75
CA ASP A 126 -11.67 -18.42 -4.23
C ASP A 126 -11.37 -18.79 -5.70
N GLU A 127 -11.74 -20.00 -6.10
CA GLU A 127 -11.40 -20.64 -7.38
C GLU A 127 -11.90 -19.92 -8.66
N ASP A 128 -12.34 -18.66 -8.54
CA ASP A 128 -12.89 -17.81 -9.62
C ASP A 128 -11.88 -16.76 -10.14
N GLY A 129 -10.59 -16.93 -9.85
CA GLY A 129 -9.55 -15.91 -10.08
C GLY A 129 -9.22 -15.61 -11.55
N SER A 130 -9.46 -16.53 -12.50
CA SER A 130 -9.05 -16.35 -13.90
C SER A 130 -9.89 -15.29 -14.63
N ASP A 131 -11.18 -15.25 -14.37
CA ASP A 131 -12.09 -14.30 -15.02
C ASP A 131 -11.91 -12.88 -14.47
N MET A 132 -11.64 -12.73 -13.18
CA MET A 132 -11.33 -11.46 -12.54
C MET A 132 -10.00 -10.87 -13.02
N GLU A 133 -8.98 -11.70 -13.23
CA GLU A 133 -7.68 -11.27 -13.75
C GLU A 133 -7.80 -10.79 -15.20
N ALA A 134 -8.52 -11.51 -16.05
CA ALA A 134 -8.78 -11.12 -17.43
C ALA A 134 -9.57 -9.80 -17.48
N ALA A 135 -10.63 -9.66 -16.68
CA ALA A 135 -11.41 -8.42 -16.56
C ALA A 135 -10.56 -7.23 -16.10
N LEU A 136 -9.67 -7.45 -15.11
CA LEU A 136 -8.74 -6.41 -14.63
C LEU A 136 -7.78 -5.97 -15.74
N MET A 137 -7.20 -6.90 -16.49
CA MET A 137 -6.28 -6.59 -17.59
C MET A 137 -6.98 -5.81 -18.70
N ASP A 138 -8.24 -6.13 -19.03
CA ASP A 138 -9.01 -5.37 -19.99
C ASP A 138 -9.38 -3.96 -19.48
N CYS A 139 -9.69 -3.82 -18.22
CA CYS A 139 -9.88 -2.50 -17.61
C CYS A 139 -8.60 -1.66 -17.62
N ILE A 140 -7.42 -2.27 -17.41
CA ILE A 140 -6.13 -1.57 -17.50
C ILE A 140 -5.89 -1.05 -18.92
N LYS A 141 -6.23 -1.81 -19.96
CA LYS A 141 -6.11 -1.38 -21.36
C LYS A 141 -7.04 -0.19 -21.72
N ARG A 142 -8.15 -0.01 -20.99
CA ARG A 142 -9.08 1.11 -21.19
C ARG A 142 -8.68 2.39 -20.44
N LEU A 143 -7.65 2.34 -19.58
CA LEU A 143 -7.12 3.53 -18.92
C LEU A 143 -6.45 4.47 -19.94
N LYS A 144 -6.35 5.75 -19.58
CA LYS A 144 -5.51 6.71 -20.33
C LYS A 144 -4.04 6.27 -20.26
N ASP A 145 -3.29 6.55 -21.32
CA ASP A 145 -1.90 6.09 -21.46
C ASP A 145 -1.03 6.38 -20.23
N GLU A 146 -1.09 7.62 -19.69
CA GLU A 146 -0.30 7.99 -18.52
C GLU A 146 -0.73 7.23 -17.25
N GLN A 147 -2.03 6.93 -17.13
CA GLN A 147 -2.57 6.17 -16.00
C GLN A 147 -2.16 4.69 -16.09
N SER A 148 -2.31 4.10 -17.27
CA SER A 148 -1.91 2.73 -17.54
C SER A 148 -0.41 2.53 -17.31
N GLU A 149 0.41 3.46 -17.83
CA GLU A 149 1.84 3.40 -17.65
C GLU A 149 2.27 3.58 -16.18
N CYS A 150 1.63 4.48 -15.44
CA CYS A 150 1.86 4.60 -13.99
C CYS A 150 1.49 3.32 -13.23
N ILE A 151 0.37 2.66 -13.57
CA ILE A 151 -0.02 1.36 -12.99
C ILE A 151 1.04 0.31 -13.31
N ARG A 152 1.46 0.19 -14.57
CA ARG A 152 2.47 -0.76 -15.00
C ARG A 152 3.79 -0.57 -14.24
N LEU A 153 4.31 0.64 -14.22
CA LEU A 153 5.57 0.94 -13.56
C LEU A 153 5.51 0.71 -12.04
N PHE A 154 4.41 1.06 -11.39
CA PHE A 154 4.31 0.95 -9.95
C PHE A 154 4.02 -0.48 -9.47
N TYR A 155 3.06 -1.18 -10.10
CA TYR A 155 2.61 -2.50 -9.64
C TYR A 155 3.37 -3.66 -10.28
N PHE A 156 3.73 -3.57 -11.55
CA PHE A 156 4.40 -4.66 -12.26
C PHE A 156 5.92 -4.50 -12.25
N GLU A 157 6.44 -3.28 -12.42
CA GLU A 157 7.89 -3.04 -12.40
C GLU A 157 8.42 -2.60 -11.02
N ASN A 158 7.58 -2.53 -10.00
CA ASN A 158 7.97 -2.16 -8.62
C ASN A 158 8.75 -0.83 -8.53
N ARG A 159 8.44 0.16 -9.38
CA ARG A 159 9.08 1.48 -9.34
C ARG A 159 8.50 2.35 -8.22
N CYS A 160 9.34 3.11 -7.54
CA CYS A 160 8.85 4.14 -6.62
C CYS A 160 8.40 5.40 -7.39
N TYR A 161 7.68 6.30 -6.72
CA TYR A 161 7.13 7.50 -7.37
C TYR A 161 8.17 8.38 -8.02
N SER A 162 9.35 8.55 -7.39
CA SER A 162 10.44 9.36 -7.96
C SER A 162 11.01 8.74 -9.24
N GLU A 163 11.15 7.41 -9.31
CA GLU A 163 11.60 6.72 -10.52
C GLU A 163 10.58 6.82 -11.65
N ILE A 164 9.29 6.71 -11.33
CA ILE A 164 8.21 6.88 -12.31
C ILE A 164 8.20 8.33 -12.83
N ALA A 165 8.36 9.30 -11.93
CA ALA A 165 8.41 10.71 -12.30
C ALA A 165 9.56 11.00 -13.25
N ILE A 166 10.75 10.47 -12.98
CA ILE A 166 11.92 10.59 -13.89
C ILE A 166 11.63 9.92 -15.23
N LYS A 167 11.12 8.67 -15.23
CA LYS A 167 10.88 7.89 -16.45
C LYS A 167 9.82 8.52 -17.36
N LEU A 168 8.77 9.11 -16.77
CA LEU A 168 7.68 9.77 -17.50
C LEU A 168 7.89 11.27 -17.69
N ASN A 169 9.07 11.80 -17.34
CA ASN A 169 9.40 13.24 -17.40
C ASN A 169 8.31 14.12 -16.76
N THR A 170 7.92 13.79 -15.54
CA THR A 170 6.86 14.45 -14.78
C THR A 170 7.26 14.63 -13.31
N ASP A 171 6.37 15.14 -12.47
CA ASP A 171 6.58 15.26 -11.03
C ASP A 171 5.85 14.16 -10.23
N GLU A 172 6.31 13.90 -9.02
CA GLU A 172 5.71 12.87 -8.15
C GLU A 172 4.24 13.14 -7.79
N LYS A 173 3.81 14.42 -7.76
CA LYS A 173 2.41 14.77 -7.48
C LYS A 173 1.51 14.29 -8.63
N LYS A 174 1.97 14.47 -9.87
CA LYS A 174 1.26 13.97 -11.05
C LYS A 174 1.24 12.45 -11.07
N VAL A 175 2.36 11.77 -10.75
CA VAL A 175 2.40 10.30 -10.63
C VAL A 175 1.36 9.82 -9.60
N LYS A 176 1.32 10.43 -8.41
CA LYS A 176 0.31 10.12 -7.37
C LYS A 176 -1.11 10.32 -7.88
N SER A 177 -1.36 11.44 -8.57
CA SER A 177 -2.67 11.75 -9.17
C SER A 177 -3.06 10.74 -10.24
N HIS A 178 -2.15 10.37 -11.16
CA HIS A 178 -2.41 9.36 -12.17
C HIS A 178 -2.73 8.00 -11.56
N LEU A 179 -1.99 7.56 -10.55
CA LEU A 179 -2.26 6.30 -9.84
C LEU A 179 -3.59 6.33 -9.10
N GLN A 180 -3.95 7.45 -8.46
CA GLN A 180 -5.24 7.59 -7.77
C GLN A 180 -6.42 7.55 -8.75
N ASN A 181 -6.32 8.30 -9.85
CA ASN A 181 -7.33 8.31 -10.91
C ASN A 181 -7.44 6.94 -11.60
N ALA A 182 -6.31 6.28 -11.88
CA ALA A 182 -6.31 4.94 -12.44
C ALA A 182 -7.05 3.94 -11.54
N LYS A 183 -6.78 3.93 -10.23
CA LYS A 183 -7.49 3.07 -9.26
C LYS A 183 -9.00 3.32 -9.26
N ARG A 184 -9.41 4.59 -9.29
CA ARG A 184 -10.82 4.98 -9.37
C ARG A 184 -11.46 4.45 -10.65
N ASN A 185 -10.81 4.63 -11.79
CA ASN A 185 -11.32 4.19 -13.09
C ASN A 185 -11.39 2.66 -13.18
N LEU A 186 -10.38 1.95 -12.64
CA LEU A 186 -10.39 0.50 -12.56
C LEU A 186 -11.55 -0.02 -11.69
N LYS A 187 -11.81 0.62 -10.54
CA LYS A 187 -12.93 0.26 -9.67
C LYS A 187 -14.29 0.42 -10.39
N LEU A 188 -14.47 1.50 -11.15
CA LEU A 188 -15.68 1.73 -11.93
C LEU A 188 -15.82 0.68 -13.05
N CYS A 189 -14.76 0.46 -13.82
CA CYS A 189 -14.77 -0.52 -14.92
C CYS A 189 -15.06 -1.95 -14.43
N LEU A 190 -14.48 -2.37 -13.31
CA LEU A 190 -14.74 -3.69 -12.73
C LEU A 190 -16.15 -3.79 -12.15
N GLY A 191 -16.71 -2.71 -11.60
CA GLY A 191 -18.08 -2.67 -11.12
C GLY A 191 -19.12 -2.76 -12.24
N GLU A 192 -18.83 -2.22 -13.42
CA GLU A 192 -19.69 -2.32 -14.61
C GLU A 192 -19.69 -3.74 -15.23
N ASN A 193 -18.60 -4.50 -15.07
CA ASN A 193 -18.49 -5.86 -15.61
C ASN A 193 -19.14 -6.92 -14.69
N HIS A 194 -19.58 -6.55 -13.48
CA HIS A 194 -20.24 -7.44 -12.52
C HIS A 194 -21.72 -7.08 -12.28
N ALA A 195 -22.31 -6.15 -13.03
CA ALA A 195 -23.73 -5.81 -13.04
C ALA A 195 -24.45 -6.43 -14.24
#